data_2c04460360baae1d3b086adb1673c82f
#
_entry.id   2c04460360baae1d3b086adb1673c82f
#
_cell.length_a   1.000
_cell.length_b   1.000
_cell.length_c   1.000
_cell.angle_alpha   90.00
_cell.angle_beta   90.00
_cell.angle_gamma   90.00
#
_symmetry.space_group_name_H-M   'P 1'
#
loop_
_entity.id
_entity.type
_entity.pdbx_description
1 polymer ?
#
loop_
_entity_poly.entity_id
_entity_poly.type
_entity_poly.pdbx_seq_one_letter_code
_entity_poly.pdbx_strand_id
1 'polypeptide(L)'
;MKEAIVVGAGLAGCEAAYQLAKRGIHVKLYEMKPHKKSEAHHMDTFAELVCSNSLRSDATSNAVGLLKEEMRTIGSLIMEVADETAVPAGSALAVDRTLFSQKITERIKQHPNIEIIDEEVDHIPSSPCVIATGPLSSDAMVKAIGTIIDNKYCYFYDAAAPIVSFDSIDMNIAYKKSRYDKGSADYINCPMDADQFNAFYDALITAEVADVHGFENEKVFAGCMPFEVMAKRGRNTLLFGPMKPVGLETPDGKRPYAIVQLRQDNVEASLYNIVGFQTHLKWPEQKRIIRMIPGLENAEIVRYGVMHRNTYINSPVALEESYAFKGRNDLFFAGQMTGVEGYVESSASGMLAGINLAHVLNGEEVCLPGNQTVIGSMSYYITHADPRNFQPMNANFGIVHLDAAVKKKDRKNAYAPQSLEIIRKLKEDGRL
;
A
#
# COMPACT_ATOMS: atom_id res chain seq x y z
N MET A 1 31.68 5.64 14.12
CA MET A 1 30.31 6.02 13.74
C MET A 1 29.51 4.74 13.81
N LYS A 2 28.27 4.76 14.36
CA LYS A 2 27.40 3.59 14.36
C LYS A 2 26.92 3.33 12.93
N GLU A 3 26.80 2.08 12.54
CA GLU A 3 26.44 1.70 11.17
C GLU A 3 25.31 0.68 11.20
N ALA A 4 24.41 0.77 10.22
CA ALA A 4 23.33 -0.18 9.99
C ALA A 4 23.16 -0.45 8.51
N ILE A 5 22.64 -1.64 8.20
CA ILE A 5 22.28 -2.05 6.83
C ILE A 5 20.76 -1.96 6.67
N VAL A 6 20.29 -1.44 5.54
CA VAL A 6 18.89 -1.55 5.13
C VAL A 6 18.87 -2.28 3.78
N VAL A 7 18.09 -3.33 3.67
CA VAL A 7 17.97 -4.14 2.46
C VAL A 7 16.63 -3.88 1.80
N GLY A 8 16.67 -3.31 0.59
CA GLY A 8 15.51 -2.91 -0.21
C GLY A 8 15.18 -1.42 -0.06
N ALA A 9 15.14 -0.69 -1.19
CA ALA A 9 14.77 0.72 -1.25
C ALA A 9 13.31 0.93 -1.70
N GLY A 10 12.40 0.08 -1.22
CA GLY A 10 10.96 0.29 -1.29
C GLY A 10 10.50 1.33 -0.28
N LEU A 11 9.18 1.51 -0.12
CA LEU A 11 8.58 2.46 0.83
C LEU A 11 9.11 2.27 2.26
N ALA A 12 9.08 1.03 2.75
CA ALA A 12 9.52 0.72 4.11
C ALA A 12 11.03 0.92 4.30
N GLY A 13 11.84 0.51 3.30
CA GLY A 13 13.29 0.64 3.38
C GLY A 13 13.77 2.08 3.30
N CYS A 14 13.18 2.90 2.41
CA CYS A 14 13.47 4.34 2.35
C CYS A 14 13.12 5.05 3.67
N GLU A 15 11.95 4.73 4.24
CA GLU A 15 11.56 5.31 5.52
C GLU A 15 12.49 4.87 6.66
N ALA A 16 12.84 3.56 6.73
CA ALA A 16 13.76 3.03 7.74
C ALA A 16 15.16 3.67 7.63
N ALA A 17 15.71 3.74 6.41
CA ALA A 17 17.01 4.36 6.15
C ALA A 17 17.03 5.83 6.56
N TYR A 18 15.97 6.58 6.22
CA TYR A 18 15.83 7.99 6.60
C TYR A 18 15.77 8.16 8.12
N GLN A 19 14.97 7.35 8.83
CA GLN A 19 14.84 7.44 10.28
C GLN A 19 16.14 7.10 11.01
N LEU A 20 16.89 6.10 10.54
CA LEU A 20 18.23 5.77 11.04
C LEU A 20 19.21 6.92 10.81
N ALA A 21 19.27 7.41 9.57
CA ALA A 21 20.23 8.47 9.18
C ALA A 21 19.96 9.79 9.90
N LYS A 22 18.68 10.16 10.09
CA LYS A 22 18.24 11.31 10.88
C LYS A 22 18.70 11.25 12.34
N ARG A 23 18.90 10.04 12.88
CA ARG A 23 19.40 9.78 14.24
C ARG A 23 20.92 9.56 14.30
N GLY A 24 21.64 9.99 13.24
CA GLY A 24 23.11 9.97 13.20
C GLY A 24 23.74 8.59 12.96
N ILE A 25 22.96 7.61 12.53
CA ILE A 25 23.46 6.30 12.14
C ILE A 25 23.90 6.36 10.66
N HIS A 26 25.07 5.85 10.34
CA HIS A 26 25.50 5.66 8.95
C HIS A 26 24.78 4.44 8.37
N VAL A 27 24.07 4.63 7.26
CA VAL A 27 23.23 3.59 6.65
C VAL A 27 23.79 3.14 5.32
N LYS A 28 24.00 1.84 5.15
CA LYS A 28 24.22 1.21 3.85
C LYS A 28 22.87 0.69 3.34
N LEU A 29 22.31 1.40 2.36
CA LEU A 29 21.04 1.02 1.72
C LEU A 29 21.33 0.21 0.46
N TYR A 30 21.01 -1.08 0.53
CA TYR A 30 21.14 -2.02 -0.59
C TYR A 30 19.84 -2.04 -1.40
N GLU A 31 19.97 -1.90 -2.72
CA GLU A 31 18.87 -2.03 -3.67
C GLU A 31 19.32 -2.82 -4.89
N MET A 32 18.52 -3.78 -5.32
CA MET A 32 18.88 -4.62 -6.48
C MET A 32 18.68 -3.91 -7.84
N LYS A 33 17.85 -2.86 -7.89
CA LYS A 33 17.71 -2.00 -9.07
C LYS A 33 18.94 -1.10 -9.20
N PRO A 34 19.36 -0.75 -10.42
CA PRO A 34 18.72 -1.06 -11.71
C PRO A 34 19.08 -2.44 -12.29
N HIS A 35 19.97 -3.22 -11.66
CA HIS A 35 20.49 -4.47 -12.22
C HIS A 35 19.45 -5.59 -12.29
N LYS A 36 18.54 -5.63 -11.31
CA LYS A 36 17.46 -6.62 -11.23
C LYS A 36 16.16 -5.96 -10.80
N LYS A 37 15.09 -6.23 -11.52
CA LYS A 37 13.74 -5.76 -11.17
C LYS A 37 12.84 -6.95 -10.82
N SER A 38 11.89 -6.74 -9.92
CA SER A 38 10.81 -7.71 -9.75
C SER A 38 9.80 -7.58 -10.89
N GLU A 39 8.87 -8.52 -10.97
CA GLU A 39 7.83 -8.55 -12.01
C GLU A 39 6.94 -7.29 -12.05
N ALA A 40 6.81 -6.57 -10.92
CA ALA A 40 5.96 -5.38 -10.80
C ALA A 40 6.70 -4.05 -10.99
N HIS A 41 8.02 -4.03 -10.81
CA HIS A 41 8.80 -2.80 -10.89
C HIS A 41 9.22 -2.48 -12.32
N HIS A 42 9.00 -1.23 -12.73
CA HIS A 42 9.33 -0.73 -14.08
C HIS A 42 10.37 0.39 -14.05
N MET A 43 10.44 1.17 -12.96
CA MET A 43 11.37 2.28 -12.80
C MET A 43 12.64 1.85 -12.05
N ASP A 44 13.72 2.62 -12.22
CA ASP A 44 14.96 2.44 -11.45
C ASP A 44 14.97 3.25 -10.16
N THR A 45 13.94 4.05 -9.95
CA THR A 45 13.76 4.89 -8.76
C THR A 45 13.31 4.09 -7.54
N PHE A 46 13.53 4.65 -6.34
CA PHE A 46 13.12 4.06 -5.07
C PHE A 46 11.63 4.28 -4.79
N ALA A 47 11.06 3.53 -3.86
CA ALA A 47 9.68 3.66 -3.40
C ALA A 47 8.64 3.71 -4.53
N GLU A 48 8.83 2.92 -5.60
CA GLU A 48 7.88 2.82 -6.72
C GLU A 48 6.53 2.29 -6.25
N LEU A 49 5.44 3.00 -6.60
CA LEU A 49 4.07 2.56 -6.32
C LEU A 49 3.58 1.62 -7.43
N VAL A 50 3.67 0.32 -7.22
CA VAL A 50 3.45 -0.69 -8.27
C VAL A 50 1.99 -0.98 -8.59
N CYS A 51 1.08 -0.86 -7.61
CA CYS A 51 -0.34 -1.23 -7.75
C CYS A 51 -1.23 -0.02 -8.05
N SER A 52 -1.14 1.04 -7.25
CA SER A 52 -2.01 2.22 -7.27
C SER A 52 -1.20 3.46 -6.90
N ASN A 53 -1.63 4.64 -7.35
CA ASN A 53 -1.05 5.90 -6.88
C ASN A 53 -1.77 6.47 -5.65
N SER A 54 -2.75 5.76 -5.12
CA SER A 54 -3.51 6.21 -3.96
C SER A 54 -2.92 5.70 -2.66
N LEU A 55 -2.76 6.62 -1.73
CA LEU A 55 -2.50 6.35 -0.32
C LEU A 55 -3.80 6.30 0.50
N ARG A 56 -4.95 6.12 -0.17
CA ARG A 56 -6.30 6.03 0.42
C ARG A 56 -6.74 7.32 1.14
N SER A 57 -7.79 7.24 1.98
CA SER A 57 -8.38 8.39 2.67
C SER A 57 -7.36 9.17 3.49
N ASP A 58 -7.39 10.51 3.38
CA ASP A 58 -6.54 11.42 4.17
C ASP A 58 -7.23 11.96 5.43
N ALA A 59 -8.52 11.71 5.59
CA ALA A 59 -9.26 12.16 6.76
C ALA A 59 -8.91 11.35 8.01
N THR A 60 -8.58 12.00 9.12
CA THR A 60 -8.28 11.36 10.42
C THR A 60 -9.47 10.61 11.03
N SER A 61 -10.67 10.79 10.49
CA SER A 61 -11.86 9.97 10.80
C SER A 61 -11.82 8.55 10.22
N ASN A 62 -10.75 8.22 9.47
CA ASN A 62 -10.40 6.88 8.97
C ASN A 62 -9.05 6.48 9.53
N ALA A 63 -8.86 5.21 9.86
CA ALA A 63 -7.64 4.73 10.49
C ALA A 63 -6.38 5.00 9.64
N VAL A 64 -6.44 4.81 8.30
CA VAL A 64 -5.30 5.10 7.43
C VAL A 64 -5.00 6.60 7.33
N GLY A 65 -6.01 7.47 7.42
CA GLY A 65 -5.80 8.92 7.48
C GLY A 65 -5.17 9.34 8.80
N LEU A 66 -5.60 8.72 9.91
CA LEU A 66 -4.98 8.93 11.21
C LEU A 66 -3.53 8.40 11.24
N LEU A 67 -3.25 7.23 10.66
CA LEU A 67 -1.90 6.71 10.53
C LEU A 67 -0.96 7.68 9.79
N LYS A 68 -1.44 8.29 8.70
CA LYS A 68 -0.67 9.31 7.98
C LYS A 68 -0.37 10.52 8.86
N GLU A 69 -1.33 10.98 9.66
CA GLU A 69 -1.12 12.11 10.56
C GLU A 69 -0.18 11.78 11.73
N GLU A 70 -0.21 10.54 12.23
CA GLU A 70 0.80 10.02 13.17
C GLU A 70 2.20 10.08 12.54
N MET A 71 2.35 9.58 11.31
CA MET A 71 3.62 9.59 10.57
C MET A 71 4.12 11.02 10.28
N ARG A 72 3.22 11.93 9.87
CA ARG A 72 3.56 13.37 9.69
C ARG A 72 4.07 13.98 11.00
N THR A 73 3.40 13.66 12.10
CA THR A 73 3.78 14.15 13.44
C THR A 73 5.17 13.66 13.84
N ILE A 74 5.52 12.40 13.55
CA ILE A 74 6.85 11.83 13.82
C ILE A 74 7.92 12.46 12.90
N GLY A 75 7.56 12.74 11.66
CA GLY A 75 8.44 13.32 10.64
C GLY A 75 8.87 12.27 9.60
N SER A 76 7.89 11.73 8.87
CA SER A 76 8.04 10.77 7.79
C SER A 76 8.52 11.41 6.51
N LEU A 77 9.57 10.89 5.90
CA LEU A 77 9.98 11.24 4.54
C LEU A 77 8.90 10.90 3.50
N ILE A 78 8.32 9.71 3.63
CA ILE A 78 7.29 9.23 2.69
C ILE A 78 6.07 10.15 2.70
N MET A 79 5.62 10.60 3.87
CA MET A 79 4.47 11.50 3.97
C MET A 79 4.81 12.92 3.50
N GLU A 80 5.98 13.45 3.80
CA GLU A 80 6.45 14.75 3.32
C GLU A 80 6.41 14.79 1.77
N VAL A 81 7.00 13.78 1.12
CA VAL A 81 7.04 13.72 -0.35
C VAL A 81 5.65 13.41 -0.93
N ALA A 82 4.81 12.65 -0.25
CA ALA A 82 3.43 12.41 -0.68
C ALA A 82 2.62 13.70 -0.72
N ASP A 83 2.76 14.56 0.30
CA ASP A 83 2.08 15.85 0.35
C ASP A 83 2.59 16.81 -0.75
N GLU A 84 3.90 16.79 -1.05
CA GLU A 84 4.50 17.60 -2.13
C GLU A 84 4.09 17.15 -3.55
N THR A 85 3.71 15.91 -3.73
CA THR A 85 3.40 15.31 -5.05
C THR A 85 1.95 14.92 -5.20
N ALA A 86 1.10 15.46 -4.31
CA ALA A 86 -0.33 15.17 -4.30
C ALA A 86 -1.01 15.58 -5.61
N VAL A 87 -1.94 14.74 -6.06
CA VAL A 87 -2.83 15.00 -7.20
C VAL A 87 -4.28 14.98 -6.74
N PRO A 88 -5.19 15.68 -7.44
CA PRO A 88 -6.61 15.70 -7.07
C PRO A 88 -7.22 14.31 -7.01
N ALA A 89 -7.80 13.94 -5.86
CA ALA A 89 -8.41 12.63 -5.61
C ALA A 89 -9.55 12.68 -4.56
N GLY A 90 -10.30 13.76 -4.49
CA GLY A 90 -11.40 13.95 -3.55
C GLY A 90 -10.94 13.90 -2.09
N SER A 91 -11.44 12.95 -1.31
CA SER A 91 -11.04 12.76 0.11
C SER A 91 -9.85 11.80 0.30
N ALA A 92 -9.25 11.31 -0.77
CA ALA A 92 -8.08 10.46 -0.73
C ALA A 92 -6.80 11.27 -0.98
N LEU A 93 -5.69 10.86 -0.41
CA LEU A 93 -4.37 11.30 -0.83
C LEU A 93 -3.90 10.40 -1.98
N ALA A 94 -3.80 10.94 -3.17
CA ALA A 94 -3.15 10.30 -4.30
C ALA A 94 -1.96 11.15 -4.76
N VAL A 95 -0.95 10.53 -5.35
CA VAL A 95 0.28 11.21 -5.76
C VAL A 95 0.56 11.01 -7.24
N ASP A 96 1.29 11.95 -7.84
CA ASP A 96 1.97 11.67 -9.09
C ASP A 96 3.02 10.58 -8.85
N ARG A 97 2.79 9.41 -9.41
CA ARG A 97 3.57 8.21 -9.16
C ARG A 97 5.05 8.36 -9.49
N THR A 98 5.32 9.00 -10.62
CA THR A 98 6.68 9.20 -11.13
C THR A 98 7.43 10.23 -10.31
N LEU A 99 6.80 11.38 -10.09
CA LEU A 99 7.38 12.48 -9.33
C LEU A 99 7.64 12.08 -7.87
N PHE A 100 6.70 11.36 -7.25
CA PHE A 100 6.84 10.82 -5.89
C PHE A 100 8.09 9.95 -5.75
N SER A 101 8.23 8.95 -6.63
CA SER A 101 9.36 8.03 -6.62
C SER A 101 10.69 8.73 -6.91
N GLN A 102 10.72 9.68 -7.84
CA GLN A 102 11.91 10.49 -8.16
C GLN A 102 12.34 11.32 -6.95
N LYS A 103 11.43 12.07 -6.33
CA LYS A 103 11.76 12.92 -5.17
C LYS A 103 12.26 12.11 -3.96
N ILE A 104 11.66 10.95 -3.67
CA ILE A 104 12.17 10.08 -2.61
C ILE A 104 13.60 9.62 -2.93
N THR A 105 13.85 9.21 -4.17
CA THR A 105 15.16 8.78 -4.62
C THR A 105 16.20 9.90 -4.44
N GLU A 106 15.86 11.12 -4.82
CA GLU A 106 16.73 12.29 -4.67
C GLU A 106 17.02 12.58 -3.20
N ARG A 107 15.99 12.61 -2.34
CA ARG A 107 16.15 12.89 -0.89
C ARG A 107 17.03 11.82 -0.22
N ILE A 108 16.86 10.56 -0.55
CA ILE A 108 17.67 9.45 -0.01
C ILE A 108 19.11 9.55 -0.50
N LYS A 109 19.35 9.75 -1.80
CA LYS A 109 20.70 9.86 -2.38
C LYS A 109 21.48 11.09 -1.91
N GLN A 110 20.79 12.16 -1.58
CA GLN A 110 21.41 13.40 -1.08
C GLN A 110 21.66 13.39 0.43
N HIS A 111 21.16 12.40 1.17
CA HIS A 111 21.34 12.37 2.62
C HIS A 111 22.76 11.97 3.00
N PRO A 112 23.51 12.79 3.76
CA PRO A 112 24.96 12.59 4.00
C PRO A 112 25.28 11.31 4.78
N ASN A 113 24.32 10.74 5.50
CA ASN A 113 24.50 9.52 6.28
C ASN A 113 23.93 8.27 5.58
N ILE A 114 23.55 8.37 4.29
CA ILE A 114 23.06 7.19 3.52
C ILE A 114 23.99 6.93 2.34
N GLU A 115 24.58 5.76 2.33
CA GLU A 115 25.34 5.20 1.22
C GLU A 115 24.45 4.23 0.44
N ILE A 116 24.33 4.45 -0.88
CA ILE A 116 23.57 3.56 -1.75
C ILE A 116 24.48 2.49 -2.32
N ILE A 117 24.06 1.23 -2.25
CA ILE A 117 24.77 0.09 -2.81
C ILE A 117 23.82 -0.64 -3.76
N ASP A 118 24.12 -0.53 -5.07
CA ASP A 118 23.31 -1.13 -6.14
C ASP A 118 23.66 -2.62 -6.29
N GLU A 119 23.27 -3.41 -5.28
CA GLU A 119 23.54 -4.86 -5.25
C GLU A 119 22.32 -5.61 -4.68
N GLU A 120 22.09 -6.84 -5.19
CA GLU A 120 21.18 -7.79 -4.59
C GLU A 120 21.81 -8.44 -3.36
N VAL A 121 21.14 -8.38 -2.21
CA VAL A 121 21.54 -9.11 -1.01
C VAL A 121 20.87 -10.48 -1.01
N ASP A 122 21.63 -11.54 -0.97
CA ASP A 122 21.18 -12.95 -1.04
C ASP A 122 21.27 -13.70 0.30
N HIS A 123 21.66 -13.01 1.36
CA HIS A 123 21.83 -13.57 2.70
C HIS A 123 21.37 -12.57 3.77
N ILE A 124 21.15 -13.05 4.99
CA ILE A 124 20.87 -12.18 6.14
C ILE A 124 22.18 -11.55 6.62
N PRO A 125 22.34 -10.21 6.59
CA PRO A 125 23.56 -9.56 7.06
C PRO A 125 23.85 -9.88 8.53
N SER A 126 25.13 -10.08 8.86
CA SER A 126 25.56 -10.29 10.27
C SER A 126 25.60 -8.99 11.07
N SER A 127 25.71 -7.84 10.41
CA SER A 127 25.66 -6.51 11.02
C SER A 127 24.22 -6.11 11.37
N PRO A 128 24.02 -5.10 12.23
CA PRO A 128 22.68 -4.56 12.53
C PRO A 128 21.95 -4.19 11.26
N CYS A 129 20.71 -4.67 11.07
CA CYS A 129 20.03 -4.47 9.80
C CYS A 129 18.49 -4.45 9.88
N VAL A 130 17.88 -3.80 8.87
CA VAL A 130 16.46 -3.86 8.55
C VAL A 130 16.28 -4.55 7.20
N ILE A 131 15.54 -5.65 7.17
CA ILE A 131 15.12 -6.34 5.95
C ILE A 131 13.77 -5.74 5.52
N ALA A 132 13.78 -4.99 4.42
CA ALA A 132 12.63 -4.26 3.90
C ALA A 132 12.40 -4.53 2.40
N THR A 133 12.67 -5.76 1.96
CA THR A 133 12.63 -6.18 0.54
C THR A 133 11.21 -6.31 -0.01
N GLY A 134 10.20 -6.13 0.85
CA GLY A 134 8.80 -6.08 0.46
C GLY A 134 8.21 -7.43 0.04
N PRO A 135 6.99 -7.43 -0.51
CA PRO A 135 6.27 -8.66 -0.84
C PRO A 135 6.85 -9.40 -2.05
N LEU A 136 7.59 -8.69 -2.91
CA LEU A 136 8.24 -9.22 -4.11
C LEU A 136 9.75 -9.42 -3.90
N SER A 137 10.12 -9.91 -2.71
CA SER A 137 11.49 -10.28 -2.39
C SER A 137 12.03 -11.32 -3.37
N SER A 138 13.31 -11.22 -3.69
CA SER A 138 13.97 -12.19 -4.57
C SER A 138 13.98 -13.59 -3.95
N ASP A 139 14.02 -14.63 -4.80
CA ASP A 139 14.08 -16.02 -4.35
C ASP A 139 15.28 -16.28 -3.43
N ALA A 140 16.40 -15.61 -3.68
CA ALA A 140 17.60 -15.72 -2.85
C ALA A 140 17.33 -15.18 -1.43
N MET A 141 16.74 -13.99 -1.32
CA MET A 141 16.37 -13.41 -0.02
C MET A 141 15.28 -14.21 0.68
N VAL A 142 14.26 -14.69 -0.05
CA VAL A 142 13.21 -15.58 0.50
C VAL A 142 13.85 -16.84 1.09
N LYS A 143 14.79 -17.46 0.39
CA LYS A 143 15.55 -18.62 0.87
C LYS A 143 16.37 -18.27 2.12
N ALA A 144 17.07 -17.13 2.11
CA ALA A 144 17.86 -16.68 3.24
C ALA A 144 17.01 -16.46 4.50
N ILE A 145 15.86 -15.79 4.36
CA ILE A 145 14.89 -15.63 5.47
C ILE A 145 14.39 -16.99 5.96
N GLY A 146 14.14 -17.95 5.05
CA GLY A 146 13.73 -19.32 5.37
C GLY A 146 14.72 -20.09 6.24
N THR A 147 16.00 -19.70 6.28
CA THR A 147 17.01 -20.33 7.14
C THR A 147 16.90 -19.93 8.60
N ILE A 148 16.28 -18.78 8.90
CA ILE A 148 16.15 -18.25 10.26
C ILE A 148 14.72 -18.29 10.78
N ILE A 149 13.74 -18.33 9.90
CA ILE A 149 12.32 -18.46 10.23
C ILE A 149 11.86 -19.83 9.75
N ASP A 150 11.44 -20.69 10.68
CA ASP A 150 11.03 -22.07 10.42
C ASP A 150 9.95 -22.11 9.29
N ASN A 151 10.34 -22.47 8.11
CA ASN A 151 9.70 -22.71 6.80
C ASN A 151 8.18 -22.47 6.62
N LYS A 152 7.56 -21.59 7.38
CA LYS A 152 6.14 -21.27 7.28
C LYS A 152 5.93 -19.89 6.68
N TYR A 153 6.45 -19.68 5.44
CA TYR A 153 6.05 -18.54 4.64
C TYR A 153 4.57 -18.67 4.31
N CYS A 154 3.85 -17.59 4.56
CA CYS A 154 2.52 -17.43 4.04
C CYS A 154 2.61 -16.64 2.73
N TYR A 155 1.79 -16.99 1.75
CA TYR A 155 1.70 -16.31 0.47
C TYR A 155 0.28 -15.82 0.26
N PHE A 156 0.15 -14.67 -0.40
CA PHE A 156 -1.12 -14.22 -0.95
C PHE A 156 -0.87 -13.59 -2.34
N TYR A 157 -1.93 -13.43 -3.11
CA TYR A 157 -1.86 -12.82 -4.42
C TYR A 157 -2.43 -11.41 -4.36
N ASP A 158 -1.76 -10.48 -5.04
CA ASP A 158 -2.17 -9.09 -5.24
C ASP A 158 -2.26 -8.79 -6.73
N ALA A 159 -3.22 -7.95 -7.12
CA ALA A 159 -3.44 -7.60 -8.51
C ALA A 159 -3.43 -6.07 -8.69
N ALA A 160 -2.77 -5.59 -9.74
CA ALA A 160 -2.78 -4.19 -10.13
C ALA A 160 -3.95 -3.88 -11.07
N ALA A 161 -4.46 -2.65 -11.00
CA ALA A 161 -5.49 -2.15 -11.89
C ALA A 161 -4.88 -1.48 -13.15
N PRO A 162 -5.55 -1.54 -14.32
CA PRO A 162 -5.11 -0.89 -15.53
C PRO A 162 -5.12 0.64 -15.43
N ILE A 163 -4.24 1.28 -16.22
CA ILE A 163 -4.16 2.74 -16.41
C ILE A 163 -4.47 3.06 -17.86
N VAL A 164 -5.33 4.07 -18.10
CA VAL A 164 -5.73 4.52 -19.43
C VAL A 164 -5.31 5.98 -19.67
N SER A 165 -5.07 6.33 -20.93
CA SER A 165 -4.82 7.71 -21.35
C SER A 165 -6.11 8.54 -21.32
N PHE A 166 -6.03 9.78 -20.81
CA PHE A 166 -7.17 10.70 -20.76
C PHE A 166 -7.75 10.99 -22.15
N ASP A 167 -6.89 11.21 -23.15
CA ASP A 167 -7.31 11.53 -24.52
C ASP A 167 -8.13 10.43 -25.18
N SER A 168 -8.09 9.21 -24.64
CA SER A 168 -8.86 8.07 -25.10
C SER A 168 -10.21 7.89 -24.38
N ILE A 169 -10.55 8.77 -23.44
CA ILE A 169 -11.82 8.75 -22.69
C ILE A 169 -12.83 9.67 -23.40
N ASP A 170 -14.00 9.14 -23.74
CA ASP A 170 -15.07 9.96 -24.30
C ASP A 170 -15.82 10.72 -23.21
N MET A 171 -15.47 11.99 -23.05
CA MET A 171 -16.06 12.88 -22.05
C MET A 171 -17.48 13.37 -22.41
N ASN A 172 -18.05 12.99 -23.57
CA ASN A 172 -19.47 13.19 -23.86
C ASN A 172 -20.34 12.15 -23.14
N ILE A 173 -19.77 10.99 -22.81
CA ILE A 173 -20.42 9.90 -22.08
C ILE A 173 -20.01 9.93 -20.61
N ALA A 174 -18.69 10.00 -20.36
CA ALA A 174 -18.12 10.10 -19.02
C ALA A 174 -18.26 11.50 -18.42
N TYR A 175 -18.31 11.62 -17.10
CA TYR A 175 -18.45 12.90 -16.42
C TYR A 175 -17.65 12.96 -15.12
N LYS A 176 -17.27 14.17 -14.70
CA LYS A 176 -16.55 14.39 -13.44
C LYS A 176 -17.53 14.54 -12.28
N LYS A 177 -17.39 13.73 -11.23
CA LYS A 177 -18.16 13.84 -9.99
C LYS A 177 -17.49 13.07 -8.85
N SER A 178 -17.61 13.57 -7.63
CA SER A 178 -17.25 12.85 -6.40
C SER A 178 -18.48 12.20 -5.78
N ARG A 179 -18.29 11.07 -5.14
CA ARG A 179 -19.39 10.33 -4.48
C ARG A 179 -20.00 11.14 -3.34
N TYR A 180 -21.32 11.32 -3.40
CA TYR A 180 -22.09 12.15 -2.46
C TYR A 180 -21.67 13.62 -2.44
N ASP A 181 -21.11 14.11 -3.54
CA ASP A 181 -20.59 15.48 -3.66
C ASP A 181 -19.60 15.87 -2.55
N LYS A 182 -18.84 14.88 -2.05
CA LYS A 182 -17.83 15.10 -1.01
C LYS A 182 -16.49 15.46 -1.65
N GLY A 183 -16.02 16.67 -1.36
CA GLY A 183 -14.79 17.22 -1.94
C GLY A 183 -14.99 17.71 -3.37
N SER A 184 -13.90 17.85 -4.11
CA SER A 184 -13.88 18.25 -5.52
C SER A 184 -14.32 17.12 -6.45
N ALA A 185 -14.81 17.46 -7.65
CA ALA A 185 -15.28 16.50 -8.66
C ALA A 185 -14.11 15.88 -9.43
N ASP A 186 -13.20 15.20 -8.72
CA ASP A 186 -11.91 14.75 -9.24
C ASP A 186 -11.96 13.40 -9.98
N TYR A 187 -13.01 12.62 -9.74
CA TYR A 187 -13.17 11.32 -10.41
C TYR A 187 -13.93 11.45 -11.71
N ILE A 188 -13.45 10.78 -12.75
CA ILE A 188 -14.20 10.57 -13.99
C ILE A 188 -15.07 9.32 -13.78
N ASN A 189 -16.33 9.40 -14.16
CA ASN A 189 -17.32 8.36 -13.96
C ASN A 189 -17.90 7.92 -15.31
N CYS A 190 -17.81 6.62 -15.58
CA CYS A 190 -18.35 5.98 -16.78
C CYS A 190 -19.64 5.23 -16.41
N PRO A 191 -20.85 5.76 -16.74
CA PRO A 191 -22.12 5.16 -16.35
C PRO A 191 -22.47 4.00 -17.28
N MET A 192 -23.14 2.98 -16.74
CA MET A 192 -23.71 1.87 -17.48
C MET A 192 -25.19 1.71 -17.14
N ASP A 193 -26.01 1.42 -18.14
CA ASP A 193 -27.37 0.92 -17.94
C ASP A 193 -27.36 -0.60 -17.64
N ALA A 194 -28.54 -1.18 -17.44
CA ALA A 194 -28.67 -2.58 -17.09
C ALA A 194 -28.22 -3.55 -18.19
N ASP A 195 -28.50 -3.22 -19.44
CA ASP A 195 -28.17 -4.05 -20.59
C ASP A 195 -26.66 -4.03 -20.84
N GLN A 196 -26.06 -2.85 -20.79
CA GLN A 196 -24.60 -2.67 -20.88
C GLN A 196 -23.86 -3.39 -19.76
N PHE A 197 -24.33 -3.28 -18.52
CA PHE A 197 -23.74 -4.01 -17.40
C PHE A 197 -23.88 -5.52 -17.55
N ASN A 198 -25.04 -6.02 -17.99
CA ASN A 198 -25.23 -7.44 -18.18
C ASN A 198 -24.31 -8.00 -19.26
N ALA A 199 -24.19 -7.32 -20.40
CA ALA A 199 -23.27 -7.71 -21.48
C ALA A 199 -21.80 -7.70 -20.98
N PHE A 200 -21.41 -6.66 -20.25
CA PHE A 200 -20.09 -6.56 -19.63
C PHE A 200 -19.84 -7.70 -18.64
N TYR A 201 -20.79 -7.96 -17.74
CA TYR A 201 -20.67 -9.03 -16.74
C TYR A 201 -20.51 -10.40 -17.38
N ASP A 202 -21.36 -10.74 -18.36
CA ASP A 202 -21.33 -12.05 -19.03
C ASP A 202 -20.02 -12.24 -19.83
N ALA A 203 -19.49 -11.16 -20.41
CA ALA A 203 -18.17 -11.15 -21.05
C ALA A 203 -17.02 -11.34 -20.03
N LEU A 204 -17.13 -10.70 -18.86
CA LEU A 204 -16.11 -10.75 -17.82
C LEU A 204 -15.96 -12.13 -17.19
N ILE A 205 -17.08 -12.78 -16.85
CA ILE A 205 -17.03 -14.11 -16.19
C ILE A 205 -16.50 -15.23 -17.09
N THR A 206 -16.49 -14.99 -18.41
CA THR A 206 -15.99 -15.94 -19.43
C THR A 206 -14.61 -15.53 -19.98
N ALA A 207 -14.06 -14.40 -19.53
CA ALA A 207 -12.80 -13.89 -20.02
C ALA A 207 -11.62 -14.77 -19.58
N GLU A 208 -10.61 -14.91 -20.45
CA GLU A 208 -9.41 -15.69 -20.18
C GLU A 208 -8.51 -14.99 -19.17
N VAL A 209 -8.07 -15.76 -18.18
CA VAL A 209 -7.09 -15.32 -17.17
C VAL A 209 -5.69 -15.75 -17.55
N ALA A 210 -4.68 -15.00 -17.07
CA ALA A 210 -3.29 -15.40 -17.21
C ALA A 210 -3.01 -16.61 -16.30
N ASP A 211 -2.12 -17.52 -16.74
CA ASP A 211 -1.69 -18.65 -15.93
C ASP A 211 -0.84 -18.13 -14.78
N VAL A 212 -1.35 -18.24 -13.57
CA VAL A 212 -0.59 -17.96 -12.34
C VAL A 212 -0.38 -19.31 -11.64
N HIS A 213 0.84 -19.82 -11.64
CA HIS A 213 1.16 -21.08 -11.00
C HIS A 213 0.78 -21.07 -9.52
N GLY A 214 -0.09 -22.01 -9.11
CA GLY A 214 -0.50 -22.18 -7.71
C GLY A 214 -1.77 -21.41 -7.28
N PHE A 215 -2.42 -20.65 -8.16
CA PHE A 215 -3.58 -19.82 -7.83
C PHE A 215 -4.85 -20.61 -7.42
N GLU A 216 -5.04 -21.82 -7.91
CA GLU A 216 -6.31 -22.56 -7.73
C GLU A 216 -6.64 -22.93 -6.26
N ASN A 217 -5.63 -22.92 -5.37
CA ASN A 217 -5.76 -23.32 -3.96
C ASN A 217 -5.30 -22.27 -2.95
N GLU A 218 -4.97 -21.05 -3.36
CA GLU A 218 -4.34 -20.05 -2.47
C GLU A 218 -5.28 -18.90 -2.07
N LYS A 219 -5.02 -18.34 -0.88
CA LYS A 219 -5.83 -17.27 -0.30
C LYS A 219 -5.52 -15.94 -1.00
N VAL A 220 -6.52 -15.33 -1.63
CA VAL A 220 -6.44 -13.95 -2.14
C VAL A 220 -6.81 -12.99 -1.02
N PHE A 221 -6.01 -11.94 -0.81
CA PHE A 221 -6.37 -10.87 0.12
C PHE A 221 -7.64 -10.16 -0.34
N ALA A 222 -8.63 -10.02 0.54
CA ALA A 222 -9.95 -9.52 0.17
C ALA A 222 -9.93 -8.09 -0.42
N GLY A 223 -8.97 -7.26 -0.03
CA GLY A 223 -8.82 -5.88 -0.51
C GLY A 223 -8.21 -5.75 -1.91
N CYS A 224 -7.50 -6.80 -2.39
CA CYS A 224 -6.82 -6.83 -3.68
C CYS A 224 -7.38 -7.92 -4.61
N MET A 225 -8.59 -8.38 -4.31
CA MET A 225 -9.25 -9.43 -5.10
C MET A 225 -9.49 -8.95 -6.54
N PRO A 226 -9.06 -9.73 -7.56
CA PRO A 226 -9.31 -9.40 -8.94
C PRO A 226 -10.82 -9.25 -9.23
N PHE A 227 -11.17 -8.25 -10.05
CA PHE A 227 -12.57 -7.92 -10.27
C PHE A 227 -13.34 -9.04 -11.01
N GLU A 228 -12.67 -9.85 -11.86
CA GLU A 228 -13.25 -11.04 -12.46
C GLU A 228 -13.52 -12.14 -11.44
N VAL A 229 -12.71 -12.24 -10.38
CA VAL A 229 -12.95 -13.15 -9.26
C VAL A 229 -14.14 -12.67 -8.43
N MET A 230 -14.26 -11.35 -8.22
CA MET A 230 -15.45 -10.75 -7.60
C MET A 230 -16.70 -11.01 -8.43
N ALA A 231 -16.61 -10.89 -9.76
CA ALA A 231 -17.72 -11.17 -10.67
C ALA A 231 -18.23 -12.62 -10.57
N LYS A 232 -17.31 -13.58 -10.47
CA LYS A 232 -17.68 -15.02 -10.31
C LYS A 232 -18.42 -15.31 -9.00
N ARG A 233 -18.33 -14.43 -7.99
CA ARG A 233 -19.13 -14.52 -6.76
C ARG A 233 -20.56 -14.01 -6.92
N GLY A 234 -20.87 -13.38 -8.06
CA GLY A 234 -22.20 -12.90 -8.43
C GLY A 234 -22.23 -11.43 -8.81
N ARG A 235 -23.23 -11.07 -9.63
CA ARG A 235 -23.44 -9.69 -10.16
C ARG A 235 -23.48 -8.62 -9.05
N ASN A 236 -24.14 -8.92 -7.95
CA ASN A 236 -24.26 -8.01 -6.82
C ASN A 236 -22.92 -7.67 -6.17
N THR A 237 -21.93 -8.56 -6.24
CA THR A 237 -20.59 -8.28 -5.70
C THR A 237 -19.96 -7.07 -6.38
N LEU A 238 -20.13 -6.91 -7.69
CA LEU A 238 -19.65 -5.73 -8.42
C LEU A 238 -20.50 -4.49 -8.12
N LEU A 239 -21.84 -4.61 -8.11
CA LEU A 239 -22.78 -3.51 -7.91
C LEU A 239 -22.78 -2.94 -6.48
N PHE A 240 -22.39 -3.72 -5.48
CA PHE A 240 -22.15 -3.27 -4.11
C PHE A 240 -20.67 -3.00 -3.80
N GLY A 241 -19.79 -3.34 -4.73
CA GLY A 241 -18.34 -3.18 -4.68
C GLY A 241 -17.82 -2.08 -5.62
N PRO A 242 -16.90 -2.41 -6.55
CA PRO A 242 -16.19 -1.43 -7.37
C PRO A 242 -17.10 -0.66 -8.34
N MET A 243 -18.22 -1.24 -8.75
CA MET A 243 -19.14 -0.62 -9.72
C MET A 243 -20.41 -0.03 -9.08
N LYS A 244 -20.38 0.26 -7.78
CA LYS A 244 -21.51 0.79 -7.03
C LYS A 244 -21.93 2.18 -7.55
N PRO A 245 -23.22 2.37 -7.97
CA PRO A 245 -23.67 3.64 -8.57
C PRO A 245 -24.14 4.70 -7.55
N VAL A 246 -24.34 4.34 -6.29
CA VAL A 246 -24.95 5.21 -5.27
C VAL A 246 -24.11 6.46 -5.03
N GLY A 247 -24.76 7.64 -5.08
CA GLY A 247 -24.13 8.95 -4.88
C GLY A 247 -23.34 9.46 -6.08
N LEU A 248 -23.58 8.89 -7.27
CA LEU A 248 -22.93 9.25 -8.54
C LEU A 248 -23.95 9.36 -9.67
N GLU A 249 -25.02 10.14 -9.43
CA GLU A 249 -26.02 10.46 -10.45
C GLU A 249 -25.36 11.18 -11.62
N THR A 250 -25.85 10.91 -12.83
CA THR A 250 -25.45 11.57 -14.07
C THR A 250 -25.78 13.07 -14.05
N PRO A 251 -25.20 13.89 -14.94
CA PRO A 251 -25.48 15.33 -14.97
C PRO A 251 -26.97 15.68 -15.16
N ASP A 252 -27.73 14.80 -15.82
CA ASP A 252 -29.20 14.92 -15.99
C ASP A 252 -29.99 14.36 -14.79
N GLY A 253 -29.34 14.01 -13.69
CA GLY A 253 -29.94 13.58 -12.43
C GLY A 253 -30.39 12.12 -12.39
N LYS A 254 -30.10 11.31 -13.41
CA LYS A 254 -30.44 9.90 -13.43
C LYS A 254 -29.41 9.08 -12.65
N ARG A 255 -29.88 8.07 -11.96
CA ARG A 255 -29.02 7.10 -11.31
C ARG A 255 -28.66 5.98 -12.30
N PRO A 256 -27.37 5.79 -12.62
CA PRO A 256 -26.94 4.67 -13.47
C PRO A 256 -27.17 3.33 -12.77
N TYR A 257 -27.24 2.25 -13.54
CA TYR A 257 -27.34 0.89 -13.01
C TYR A 257 -26.01 0.46 -12.38
N ALA A 258 -24.91 0.73 -13.07
CA ALA A 258 -23.56 0.52 -12.58
C ALA A 258 -22.68 1.70 -12.98
N ILE A 259 -21.51 1.86 -12.35
CA ILE A 259 -20.58 2.93 -12.69
C ILE A 259 -19.14 2.46 -12.52
N VAL A 260 -18.28 2.85 -13.46
CA VAL A 260 -16.84 2.66 -13.36
C VAL A 260 -16.21 4.03 -13.07
N GLN A 261 -15.36 4.10 -12.04
CA GLN A 261 -14.66 5.31 -11.65
C GLN A 261 -13.21 5.28 -12.11
N LEU A 262 -12.74 6.40 -12.62
CA LEU A 262 -11.34 6.62 -12.99
C LEU A 262 -10.77 7.69 -12.07
N ARG A 263 -9.56 7.47 -11.56
CA ARG A 263 -8.83 8.40 -10.71
C ARG A 263 -7.57 8.88 -11.42
N GLN A 264 -7.30 10.17 -11.32
CA GLN A 264 -6.08 10.78 -11.85
C GLN A 264 -4.83 10.09 -11.30
N ASP A 265 -3.86 9.77 -12.17
CA ASP A 265 -2.63 9.03 -11.83
C ASP A 265 -1.36 9.90 -11.89
N ASN A 266 -1.40 11.06 -12.53
CA ASN A 266 -0.28 12.01 -12.63
C ASN A 266 -0.74 13.48 -12.54
N VAL A 267 0.19 14.40 -12.27
CA VAL A 267 -0.12 15.84 -12.11
C VAL A 267 -0.71 16.46 -13.38
N GLU A 268 -0.24 16.06 -14.56
CA GLU A 268 -0.72 16.57 -15.85
C GLU A 268 -2.15 16.14 -16.19
N ALA A 269 -2.77 15.27 -15.37
CA ALA A 269 -4.09 14.70 -15.61
C ALA A 269 -4.21 13.99 -16.98
N SER A 270 -3.11 13.46 -17.48
CA SER A 270 -3.05 12.73 -18.76
C SER A 270 -3.28 11.22 -18.60
N LEU A 271 -3.15 10.68 -17.37
CA LEU A 271 -3.28 9.26 -17.04
C LEU A 271 -4.32 9.03 -15.96
N TYR A 272 -5.13 7.98 -16.12
CA TYR A 272 -6.21 7.63 -15.18
C TYR A 272 -6.22 6.15 -14.85
N ASN A 273 -6.22 5.84 -13.55
CA ASN A 273 -6.32 4.47 -13.01
C ASN A 273 -7.79 4.06 -12.92
N ILE A 274 -8.13 2.84 -13.38
CA ILE A 274 -9.49 2.30 -13.27
C ILE A 274 -9.68 1.74 -11.86
N VAL A 275 -10.47 2.42 -11.05
CA VAL A 275 -10.62 2.14 -9.61
C VAL A 275 -11.33 0.82 -9.37
N GLY A 276 -10.69 -0.07 -8.62
CA GLY A 276 -11.28 -1.36 -8.24
C GLY A 276 -11.25 -2.44 -9.34
N PHE A 277 -10.48 -2.21 -10.40
CA PHE A 277 -10.33 -3.15 -11.52
C PHE A 277 -8.98 -3.87 -11.49
N GLN A 278 -8.50 -4.21 -10.31
CA GLN A 278 -7.37 -5.13 -10.17
C GLN A 278 -7.68 -6.43 -10.92
N THR A 279 -6.75 -6.94 -11.71
CA THR A 279 -7.03 -8.06 -12.60
C THR A 279 -5.83 -8.92 -12.92
N HIS A 280 -6.08 -10.21 -13.18
CA HIS A 280 -5.14 -11.14 -13.81
C HIS A 280 -5.65 -11.66 -15.17
N LEU A 281 -6.62 -10.97 -15.79
CA LEU A 281 -7.01 -11.24 -17.15
C LEU A 281 -5.81 -11.12 -18.10
N LYS A 282 -5.77 -11.96 -19.15
CA LYS A 282 -4.80 -11.78 -20.24
C LYS A 282 -4.95 -10.39 -20.87
N TRP A 283 -3.87 -9.79 -21.32
CA TRP A 283 -3.88 -8.43 -21.90
C TRP A 283 -4.91 -8.20 -23.02
N PRO A 284 -5.10 -9.14 -23.99
CA PRO A 284 -6.16 -8.98 -24.98
C PRO A 284 -7.56 -8.93 -24.34
N GLU A 285 -7.79 -9.73 -23.30
CA GLU A 285 -9.05 -9.73 -22.57
C GLU A 285 -9.27 -8.44 -21.78
N GLN A 286 -8.24 -7.92 -21.12
CA GLN A 286 -8.33 -6.62 -20.46
C GLN A 286 -8.76 -5.54 -21.44
N LYS A 287 -8.13 -5.48 -22.64
CA LYS A 287 -8.49 -4.53 -23.68
C LYS A 287 -9.93 -4.71 -24.13
N ARG A 288 -10.37 -5.95 -24.36
CA ARG A 288 -11.75 -6.28 -24.77
C ARG A 288 -12.78 -5.85 -23.72
N ILE A 289 -12.55 -6.23 -22.46
CA ILE A 289 -13.48 -5.95 -21.36
C ILE A 289 -13.54 -4.47 -21.03
N ILE A 290 -12.41 -3.78 -20.95
CA ILE A 290 -12.38 -2.32 -20.67
C ILE A 290 -13.10 -1.54 -21.74
N ARG A 291 -12.97 -1.92 -23.01
CA ARG A 291 -13.62 -1.26 -24.14
C ARG A 291 -15.13 -1.52 -24.24
N MET A 292 -15.69 -2.38 -23.40
CA MET A 292 -17.14 -2.53 -23.24
C MET A 292 -17.75 -1.49 -22.29
N ILE A 293 -16.92 -0.73 -21.58
CA ILE A 293 -17.38 0.30 -20.65
C ILE A 293 -17.70 1.57 -21.44
N PRO A 294 -18.94 2.12 -21.35
CA PRO A 294 -19.30 3.37 -22.00
C PRO A 294 -18.36 4.52 -21.65
N GLY A 295 -17.86 5.21 -22.69
CA GLY A 295 -16.81 6.23 -22.56
C GLY A 295 -15.38 5.69 -22.61
N LEU A 296 -15.20 4.35 -22.64
CA LEU A 296 -13.88 3.70 -22.77
C LEU A 296 -13.76 2.82 -24.03
N GLU A 297 -14.67 2.95 -24.99
CA GLU A 297 -14.71 2.12 -26.21
C GLU A 297 -13.41 2.20 -27.01
N ASN A 298 -12.76 3.36 -26.97
CA ASN A 298 -11.48 3.63 -27.65
C ASN A 298 -10.30 3.69 -26.66
N ALA A 299 -10.47 3.22 -25.41
CA ALA A 299 -9.47 3.35 -24.38
C ALA A 299 -8.09 2.83 -24.82
N GLU A 300 -7.09 3.68 -24.66
CA GLU A 300 -5.68 3.34 -24.79
C GLU A 300 -5.15 2.94 -23.40
N ILE A 301 -4.87 1.64 -23.26
CA ILE A 301 -4.33 1.10 -21.99
C ILE A 301 -2.83 1.34 -22.00
N VAL A 302 -2.38 2.29 -21.19
CA VAL A 302 -0.96 2.65 -21.03
C VAL A 302 -0.23 1.64 -20.15
N ARG A 303 -0.94 1.10 -19.14
CA ARG A 303 -0.44 0.04 -18.27
C ARG A 303 -1.54 -0.99 -18.07
N TYR A 304 -1.20 -2.25 -18.32
CA TYR A 304 -2.09 -3.39 -18.06
C TYR A 304 -2.06 -3.76 -16.59
N GLY A 305 -3.18 -4.28 -16.11
CA GLY A 305 -3.25 -4.95 -14.82
C GLY A 305 -2.42 -6.25 -14.83
N VAL A 306 -1.80 -6.57 -13.73
CA VAL A 306 -1.00 -7.77 -13.52
C VAL A 306 -1.24 -8.31 -12.10
N MET A 307 -1.07 -9.62 -11.92
CA MET A 307 -1.15 -10.25 -10.61
C MET A 307 0.24 -10.72 -10.18
N HIS A 308 0.55 -10.51 -8.92
CA HIS A 308 1.82 -10.91 -8.31
C HIS A 308 1.60 -11.80 -7.11
N ARG A 309 2.53 -12.74 -6.90
CA ARG A 309 2.60 -13.53 -5.69
C ARG A 309 3.36 -12.74 -4.63
N ASN A 310 2.67 -12.37 -3.56
CA ASN A 310 3.25 -11.65 -2.44
C ASN A 310 3.70 -12.62 -1.34
N THR A 311 4.88 -12.39 -0.79
CA THR A 311 5.43 -13.15 0.33
C THR A 311 5.29 -12.37 1.62
N TYR A 312 4.85 -13.02 2.70
CA TYR A 312 4.91 -12.46 4.04
C TYR A 312 5.31 -13.53 5.06
N ILE A 313 5.93 -13.10 6.15
CA ILE A 313 6.39 -13.98 7.22
C ILE A 313 5.28 -14.18 8.26
N ASN A 314 5.33 -15.29 9.00
CA ASN A 314 4.46 -15.52 10.16
C ASN A 314 4.95 -14.68 11.35
N SER A 315 4.67 -13.38 11.32
CA SER A 315 5.17 -12.40 12.30
C SER A 315 4.81 -12.71 13.74
N PRO A 316 3.63 -13.27 14.09
CA PRO A 316 3.37 -13.67 15.48
C PRO A 316 4.39 -14.66 16.05
N VAL A 317 5.01 -15.48 15.19
CA VAL A 317 6.07 -16.42 15.62
C VAL A 317 7.44 -15.75 15.58
N ALA A 318 7.70 -14.93 14.57
CA ALA A 318 9.04 -14.46 14.23
C ALA A 318 9.44 -13.13 14.84
N LEU A 319 8.49 -12.21 15.07
CA LEU A 319 8.79 -10.82 15.41
C LEU A 319 8.32 -10.42 16.81
N GLU A 320 9.10 -9.52 17.41
CA GLU A 320 8.67 -8.71 18.55
C GLU A 320 7.84 -7.51 18.07
N GLU A 321 7.09 -6.87 18.96
CA GLU A 321 6.26 -5.69 18.64
C GLU A 321 7.07 -4.50 18.11
N SER A 322 8.36 -4.45 18.42
CA SER A 322 9.31 -3.48 17.87
C SER A 322 9.70 -3.71 16.40
N TYR A 323 9.21 -4.77 15.76
CA TYR A 323 9.64 -5.34 14.47
C TYR A 323 11.00 -6.06 14.51
N ALA A 324 11.64 -6.19 15.68
CA ALA A 324 12.86 -6.99 15.83
C ALA A 324 12.57 -8.49 15.66
N PHE A 325 13.52 -9.22 15.09
CA PHE A 325 13.48 -10.68 15.02
C PHE A 325 13.75 -11.29 16.41
N LYS A 326 12.89 -12.20 16.87
CA LYS A 326 12.98 -12.82 18.20
C LYS A 326 14.30 -13.54 18.47
N GLY A 327 14.98 -13.99 17.43
CA GLY A 327 16.28 -14.67 17.55
C GLY A 327 17.49 -13.74 17.56
N ARG A 328 17.30 -12.41 17.23
CA ARG A 328 18.40 -11.46 17.09
C ARG A 328 17.91 -10.02 17.20
N ASN A 329 18.26 -9.34 18.27
CA ASN A 329 17.73 -8.02 18.64
C ASN A 329 18.19 -6.84 17.77
N ASP A 330 19.21 -7.01 16.92
CA ASP A 330 19.71 -6.04 15.95
C ASP A 330 19.30 -6.38 14.49
N LEU A 331 18.42 -7.37 14.31
CA LEU A 331 17.79 -7.71 13.05
C LEU A 331 16.31 -7.33 13.08
N PHE A 332 15.88 -6.46 12.18
CA PHE A 332 14.51 -5.98 12.07
C PHE A 332 13.93 -6.36 10.70
N PHE A 333 12.61 -6.51 10.65
CA PHE A 333 11.86 -6.66 9.41
C PHE A 333 10.89 -5.51 9.26
N ALA A 334 10.64 -5.07 8.01
CA ALA A 334 9.72 -3.98 7.75
C ALA A 334 8.97 -4.15 6.42
N GLY A 335 7.87 -3.45 6.28
CA GLY A 335 7.04 -3.46 5.08
C GLY A 335 6.03 -4.58 5.05
N GLN A 336 5.41 -4.74 3.90
CA GLN A 336 4.29 -5.67 3.67
C GLN A 336 4.66 -7.13 3.99
N MET A 337 5.92 -7.50 3.88
CA MET A 337 6.40 -8.84 4.26
C MET A 337 6.19 -9.19 5.73
N THR A 338 5.99 -8.20 6.61
CA THR A 338 5.66 -8.42 8.02
C THR A 338 4.17 -8.69 8.29
N GLY A 339 3.33 -8.63 7.27
CA GLY A 339 1.88 -8.78 7.39
C GLY A 339 1.13 -7.48 7.65
N VAL A 340 1.79 -6.32 7.58
CA VAL A 340 1.09 -5.04 7.42
C VAL A 340 0.73 -4.86 5.95
N GLU A 341 -0.53 -4.56 5.64
CA GLU A 341 -1.00 -4.48 4.26
C GLU A 341 -1.30 -3.04 3.86
N GLY A 342 -0.62 -2.58 2.81
CA GLY A 342 -0.77 -1.26 2.22
C GLY A 342 0.50 -0.40 2.24
N TYR A 343 0.53 0.62 1.38
CA TYR A 343 1.70 1.50 1.22
C TYR A 343 2.02 2.31 2.47
N VAL A 344 0.99 2.89 3.10
CA VAL A 344 1.13 3.70 4.32
C VAL A 344 1.56 2.83 5.49
N GLU A 345 0.94 1.66 5.63
CA GLU A 345 1.27 0.67 6.66
C GLU A 345 2.70 0.15 6.50
N SER A 346 3.12 -0.11 5.26
CA SER A 346 4.50 -0.53 4.97
C SER A 346 5.51 0.54 5.36
N SER A 347 5.22 1.81 5.01
CA SER A 347 6.07 2.95 5.39
C SER A 347 6.13 3.13 6.91
N ALA A 348 4.99 3.02 7.59
CA ALA A 348 4.89 3.14 9.05
C ALA A 348 5.70 2.05 9.77
N SER A 349 5.66 0.80 9.27
CA SER A 349 6.48 -0.28 9.80
C SER A 349 7.98 -0.02 9.62
N GLY A 350 8.37 0.52 8.45
CA GLY A 350 9.75 0.94 8.17
C GLY A 350 10.21 2.05 9.11
N MET A 351 9.33 3.02 9.36
CA MET A 351 9.58 4.09 10.33
C MET A 351 9.88 3.54 11.73
N LEU A 352 9.01 2.69 12.28
CA LEU A 352 9.22 2.12 13.60
C LEU A 352 10.45 1.19 13.66
N ALA A 353 10.67 0.37 12.63
CA ALA A 353 11.84 -0.49 12.57
C ALA A 353 13.15 0.32 12.55
N GLY A 354 13.20 1.42 11.77
CA GLY A 354 14.36 2.30 11.71
C GLY A 354 14.61 3.04 13.03
N ILE A 355 13.56 3.58 13.66
CA ILE A 355 13.64 4.25 14.97
C ILE A 355 14.14 3.24 16.01
N ASN A 356 13.55 2.06 16.08
CA ASN A 356 13.88 1.06 17.09
C ASN A 356 15.28 0.48 16.91
N LEU A 357 15.74 0.27 15.66
CA LEU A 357 17.13 -0.14 15.44
C LEU A 357 18.11 0.98 15.86
N ALA A 358 17.77 2.27 15.66
CA ALA A 358 18.59 3.37 16.15
C ALA A 358 18.67 3.37 17.69
N HIS A 359 17.55 3.13 18.38
CA HIS A 359 17.54 2.98 19.86
C HIS A 359 18.43 1.83 20.31
N VAL A 360 18.31 0.65 19.72
CA VAL A 360 19.17 -0.51 20.04
C VAL A 360 20.64 -0.18 19.85
N LEU A 361 21.00 0.46 18.74
CA LEU A 361 22.36 0.87 18.47
C LEU A 361 22.85 1.95 19.46
N ASN A 362 21.95 2.76 20.00
CA ASN A 362 22.30 3.76 21.02
C ASN A 362 22.33 3.20 22.44
N GLY A 363 21.93 1.95 22.65
CA GLY A 363 21.80 1.35 23.98
C GLY A 363 20.57 1.86 24.73
N GLU A 364 19.56 2.32 23.98
CA GLU A 364 18.29 2.83 24.48
C GLU A 364 17.21 1.73 24.36
N GLU A 365 16.14 1.88 25.14
CA GLU A 365 14.98 0.98 25.02
C GLU A 365 14.19 1.27 23.76
N VAL A 366 13.68 0.22 23.10
CA VAL A 366 12.80 0.33 21.92
C VAL A 366 11.52 1.11 22.25
N CYS A 367 11.03 1.88 21.29
CA CYS A 367 9.78 2.61 21.39
C CYS A 367 8.63 1.74 20.93
N LEU A 368 7.66 1.51 21.78
CA LEU A 368 6.39 0.85 21.47
C LEU A 368 5.27 1.87 21.67
N PRO A 369 4.69 2.44 20.60
CA PRO A 369 3.64 3.47 20.72
C PRO A 369 2.34 2.97 21.37
N GLY A 370 2.18 1.64 21.47
CA GLY A 370 1.04 0.99 22.10
C GLY A 370 -0.20 0.92 21.20
N ASN A 371 -1.10 0.00 21.53
CA ASN A 371 -2.31 -0.30 20.74
C ASN A 371 -3.41 0.79 20.79
N GLN A 372 -3.17 1.91 21.47
CA GLN A 372 -4.03 3.09 21.46
C GLN A 372 -3.71 4.06 20.32
N THR A 373 -2.61 3.84 19.59
CA THR A 373 -2.25 4.52 18.35
C THR A 373 -2.49 3.61 17.16
N VAL A 374 -2.65 4.14 15.95
CA VAL A 374 -2.81 3.29 14.75
C VAL A 374 -1.51 2.58 14.44
N ILE A 375 -0.39 3.31 14.47
CA ILE A 375 0.95 2.76 14.18
C ILE A 375 1.33 1.65 15.17
N GLY A 376 1.05 1.81 16.46
CA GLY A 376 1.30 0.80 17.48
C GLY A 376 0.31 -0.36 17.43
N SER A 377 -0.97 -0.12 17.09
CA SER A 377 -1.95 -1.20 16.94
C SER A 377 -1.63 -2.13 15.78
N MET A 378 -0.98 -1.62 14.72
CA MET A 378 -0.50 -2.46 13.61
C MET A 378 0.62 -3.39 14.07
N SER A 379 1.63 -2.88 14.77
CA SER A 379 2.73 -3.71 15.29
C SER A 379 2.24 -4.71 16.33
N TYR A 380 1.31 -4.31 17.19
CA TYR A 380 0.64 -5.20 18.14
C TYR A 380 -0.11 -6.34 17.43
N TYR A 381 -0.94 -6.01 16.42
CA TYR A 381 -1.71 -7.01 15.67
C TYR A 381 -0.82 -8.07 15.03
N ILE A 382 0.23 -7.67 14.28
CA ILE A 382 1.08 -8.63 13.55
C ILE A 382 1.87 -9.55 14.48
N THR A 383 2.02 -9.21 15.75
CA THR A 383 2.79 -10.00 16.71
C THR A 383 1.94 -10.79 17.70
N HIS A 384 0.66 -10.42 17.88
CA HIS A 384 -0.27 -11.05 18.82
C HIS A 384 -1.44 -11.80 18.15
N ALA A 385 -1.53 -11.79 16.82
CA ALA A 385 -2.53 -12.58 16.10
C ALA A 385 -2.27 -14.10 16.27
N ASP A 386 -3.33 -14.92 16.08
CA ASP A 386 -3.17 -16.38 16.12
C ASP A 386 -2.24 -16.85 14.98
N PRO A 387 -1.08 -17.43 15.26
CA PRO A 387 -0.11 -17.84 14.23
C PRO A 387 -0.67 -18.84 13.20
N ARG A 388 -1.70 -19.61 13.59
CA ARG A 388 -2.32 -20.63 12.71
C ARG A 388 -3.20 -20.03 11.62
N ASN A 389 -3.72 -18.82 11.88
CA ASN A 389 -4.67 -18.12 11.01
C ASN A 389 -4.23 -16.69 10.72
N PHE A 390 -2.94 -16.37 10.91
CA PHE A 390 -2.41 -15.04 10.65
C PHE A 390 -2.66 -14.61 9.21
N GLN A 391 -3.21 -13.42 9.03
CA GLN A 391 -3.48 -12.79 7.74
C GLN A 391 -2.96 -11.36 7.75
N PRO A 392 -2.45 -10.85 6.62
CA PRO A 392 -2.12 -9.44 6.49
C PRO A 392 -3.29 -8.53 6.83
N MET A 393 -3.01 -7.36 7.41
CA MET A 393 -4.01 -6.43 7.91
C MET A 393 -3.72 -4.99 7.51
N ASN A 394 -4.73 -4.30 6.97
CA ASN A 394 -4.70 -2.85 6.78
C ASN A 394 -4.98 -2.12 8.10
N ALA A 395 -4.53 -0.87 8.19
CA ALA A 395 -4.92 0.03 9.26
C ALA A 395 -6.46 0.17 9.32
N ASN A 396 -7.04 -0.17 10.47
CA ASN A 396 -8.47 -0.05 10.73
C ASN A 396 -8.73 0.20 12.21
N PHE A 397 -9.83 0.86 12.55
CA PHE A 397 -10.16 1.15 13.94
C PHE A 397 -10.58 -0.07 14.77
N GLY A 398 -10.81 -1.22 14.14
CA GLY A 398 -11.12 -2.47 14.85
C GLY A 398 -9.95 -3.03 15.67
N ILE A 399 -8.70 -2.66 15.31
CA ILE A 399 -7.51 -3.06 16.04
C ILE A 399 -6.97 -1.97 16.99
N VAL A 400 -7.52 -0.75 16.94
CA VAL A 400 -7.11 0.36 17.81
C VAL A 400 -7.90 0.35 19.10
N HIS A 401 -7.22 0.36 20.22
CA HIS A 401 -7.84 0.37 21.54
C HIS A 401 -8.25 1.80 21.93
N LEU A 402 -9.52 1.95 22.33
CA LEU A 402 -10.00 3.20 22.94
C LEU A 402 -10.13 3.03 24.44
N ASP A 403 -9.97 4.13 25.17
CA ASP A 403 -10.30 4.19 26.58
C ASP A 403 -11.74 3.69 26.81
N ALA A 404 -11.91 2.83 27.80
CA ALA A 404 -13.18 2.21 28.16
C ALA A 404 -14.29 3.25 28.50
N ALA A 405 -13.92 4.45 28.91
CA ALA A 405 -14.83 5.54 29.22
C ALA A 405 -15.54 6.14 27.98
N VAL A 406 -15.02 5.88 26.76
CA VAL A 406 -15.58 6.45 25.52
C VAL A 406 -16.86 5.75 25.11
N LYS A 407 -17.99 6.50 25.10
CA LYS A 407 -19.30 5.98 24.68
C LYS A 407 -19.29 5.58 23.20
N LYS A 408 -20.04 4.54 22.82
CA LYS A 408 -20.09 3.99 21.46
C LYS A 408 -20.35 5.05 20.38
N LYS A 409 -21.21 6.04 20.65
CA LYS A 409 -21.54 7.13 19.71
C LYS A 409 -20.38 8.10 19.44
N ASP A 410 -19.45 8.22 20.40
CA ASP A 410 -18.35 9.19 20.37
C ASP A 410 -17.02 8.56 19.89
N ARG A 411 -16.97 7.23 19.77
CA ARG A 411 -15.75 6.48 19.42
C ARG A 411 -15.07 6.99 18.17
N LYS A 412 -15.82 7.25 17.11
CA LYS A 412 -15.26 7.69 15.82
C LYS A 412 -14.45 8.99 15.93
N ASN A 413 -14.86 9.88 16.83
CA ASN A 413 -14.19 11.16 17.04
C ASN A 413 -13.11 11.11 18.13
N ALA A 414 -13.02 10.01 18.89
CA ALA A 414 -12.07 9.86 19.99
C ALA A 414 -10.71 9.30 19.56
N TYR A 415 -10.65 8.52 18.46
CA TYR A 415 -9.41 7.90 18.01
C TYR A 415 -8.29 8.90 17.72
N ALA A 416 -8.58 9.95 16.94
CA ALA A 416 -7.57 10.91 16.52
C ALA A 416 -6.99 11.72 17.68
N PRO A 417 -7.78 12.34 18.57
CA PRO A 417 -7.23 13.06 19.73
C PRO A 417 -6.37 12.16 20.62
N GLN A 418 -6.86 10.95 20.97
CA GLN A 418 -6.13 10.01 21.81
C GLN A 418 -4.78 9.62 21.19
N SER A 419 -4.80 9.19 19.96
CA SER A 419 -3.60 8.70 19.28
C SER A 419 -2.57 9.81 19.10
N LEU A 420 -2.97 10.98 18.59
CA LEU A 420 -2.05 12.08 18.34
C LEU A 420 -1.47 12.68 19.61
N GLU A 421 -2.18 12.65 20.73
CA GLU A 421 -1.64 13.04 22.04
C GLU A 421 -0.49 12.11 22.47
N ILE A 422 -0.69 10.79 22.33
CA ILE A 422 0.34 9.78 22.65
C ILE A 422 1.58 10.00 21.77
N ILE A 423 1.39 10.13 20.45
CA ILE A 423 2.50 10.30 19.50
C ILE A 423 3.28 11.60 19.78
N ARG A 424 2.60 12.71 20.05
CA ARG A 424 3.27 13.99 20.39
C ARG A 424 4.10 13.85 21.66
N LYS A 425 3.56 13.22 22.70
CA LYS A 425 4.26 12.98 23.94
C LYS A 425 5.51 12.12 23.73
N LEU A 426 5.39 11.00 23.02
CA LEU A 426 6.55 10.15 22.72
C LEU A 426 7.64 10.90 21.92
N LYS A 427 7.24 11.78 21.01
CA LYS A 427 8.16 12.64 20.27
C LYS A 427 8.84 13.69 21.18
N GLU A 428 8.09 14.35 22.05
CA GLU A 428 8.62 15.31 23.02
C GLU A 428 9.60 14.65 23.99
N ASP A 429 9.33 13.39 24.38
CA ASP A 429 10.20 12.59 25.24
C ASP A 429 11.44 12.02 24.48
N GLY A 430 11.58 12.33 23.17
CA GLY A 430 12.70 11.86 22.33
C GLY A 430 12.65 10.37 22.00
N ARG A 431 11.46 9.72 22.14
CA ARG A 431 11.27 8.31 21.88
C ARG A 431 10.90 8.02 20.41
N LEU A 432 10.36 9.00 19.67
CA LEU A 432 9.98 8.92 18.25
C LEU A 432 10.69 9.94 17.38
#